data_1ee6446db6c338116490fa11c64ade46
#
_entry.id   1ee6446db6c338116490fa11c64ade46
#
_cell.length_a   1.000
_cell.length_b   1.000
_cell.length_c   1.000
_cell.angle_alpha   90.00
_cell.angle_beta   90.00
_cell.angle_gamma   90.00
#
_symmetry.space_group_name_H-M   'P 1'
#
loop_
_entity.id
_entity.type
_entity.pdbx_description
1 polymer ?
#
loop_
_entity_poly.entity_id
_entity_poly.type
_entity_poly.pdbx_seq_one_letter_code
_entity_poly.pdbx_strand_id
1 'polypeptide(L)'
;YIKAGEALEVGFKVADFVEKPDQVTAEAYLESSDYTWNASIFMATAETWLDEFRKHAPELLAAFEKYSTAGKDIADPENIREIYESIEAESIDYALLEKSKNVAVLPVEMEWSDLGSWESIYQVSEKNSQGNVLRGNVITHDTRNSLIFSSKKLVTSIGVDKLIIVETDDALLVCDLRRSQDVKKLVETLKKEDRHEYKFHTRVMRPWGSATT
;
A
#
# COMPACT_ATOMS: atom_id res chain seq x y z
N TYR A 1 -3.92 3.53 -13.30
CA TYR A 1 -4.45 2.88 -14.51
C TYR A 1 -3.46 3.05 -15.66
N ILE A 2 -3.30 2.01 -16.48
CA ILE A 2 -2.34 2.01 -17.59
C ILE A 2 -3.08 1.65 -18.88
N LYS A 3 -2.99 2.53 -19.90
CA LYS A 3 -3.50 2.24 -21.25
C LYS A 3 -2.42 1.61 -22.09
N ALA A 4 -2.72 0.43 -22.63
CA ALA A 4 -1.83 -0.23 -23.60
C ALA A 4 -1.87 0.51 -24.95
N GLY A 5 -0.72 0.68 -25.56
CA GLY A 5 -0.54 1.30 -26.88
C GLY A 5 -0.06 0.30 -27.92
N GLU A 6 0.97 0.68 -28.67
CA GLU A 6 1.58 -0.17 -29.71
C GLU A 6 2.16 -1.46 -29.14
N ALA A 7 1.86 -2.59 -29.80
CA ALA A 7 2.39 -3.90 -29.40
C ALA A 7 3.92 -3.96 -29.58
N LEU A 8 4.57 -4.57 -28.61
CA LEU A 8 5.99 -4.92 -28.63
C LEU A 8 6.14 -6.45 -28.83
N GLU A 9 7.36 -6.94 -28.93
CA GLU A 9 7.65 -8.39 -28.93
C GLU A 9 7.07 -9.04 -27.66
N VAL A 10 7.18 -8.35 -26.51
CA VAL A 10 6.58 -8.75 -25.25
C VAL A 10 5.88 -7.53 -24.63
N GLY A 11 4.54 -7.62 -24.45
CA GLY A 11 3.76 -6.54 -23.88
C GLY A 11 3.47 -5.41 -24.87
N PHE A 12 3.28 -4.20 -24.35
CA PHE A 12 2.86 -3.03 -25.11
C PHE A 12 3.61 -1.79 -24.63
N LYS A 13 3.84 -0.81 -25.51
CA LYS A 13 4.17 0.54 -25.07
C LYS A 13 3.02 1.11 -24.26
N VAL A 14 3.34 1.90 -23.25
CA VAL A 14 2.28 2.63 -22.51
C VAL A 14 1.82 3.80 -23.35
N ALA A 15 0.54 3.86 -23.65
CA ALA A 15 -0.07 5.00 -24.33
C ALA A 15 -0.48 6.09 -23.34
N ASP A 16 -0.91 5.69 -22.14
CA ASP A 16 -1.30 6.60 -21.07
C ASP A 16 -1.07 5.94 -19.71
N PHE A 17 -0.61 6.72 -18.74
CA PHE A 17 -0.41 6.29 -17.35
C PHE A 17 -1.07 7.30 -16.44
N VAL A 18 -2.06 6.89 -15.66
CA VAL A 18 -2.86 7.79 -14.82
C VAL A 18 -2.95 7.24 -13.40
N GLU A 19 -2.38 7.96 -12.46
CA GLU A 19 -2.44 7.63 -11.04
C GLU A 19 -3.62 8.35 -10.38
N LYS A 20 -4.44 7.61 -9.63
CA LYS A 20 -5.57 8.12 -8.86
C LYS A 20 -6.50 9.09 -9.61
N PRO A 21 -7.06 8.68 -10.76
CA PRO A 21 -8.06 9.50 -11.45
C PRO A 21 -9.26 9.75 -10.52
N ASP A 22 -10.11 10.72 -10.87
CA ASP A 22 -11.38 10.87 -10.18
C ASP A 22 -12.30 9.66 -10.42
N GLN A 23 -13.35 9.54 -9.59
CA GLN A 23 -14.23 8.36 -9.60
C GLN A 23 -14.88 8.14 -10.96
N VAL A 24 -15.34 9.20 -11.62
CA VAL A 24 -16.03 9.11 -12.92
C VAL A 24 -15.08 8.59 -13.99
N THR A 25 -13.86 9.10 -13.99
CA THR A 25 -12.81 8.67 -14.90
C THR A 25 -12.40 7.21 -14.63
N ALA A 26 -12.27 6.83 -13.35
CA ALA A 26 -11.95 5.46 -12.98
C ALA A 26 -13.03 4.45 -13.43
N GLU A 27 -14.31 4.80 -13.25
CA GLU A 27 -15.44 3.99 -13.73
C GLU A 27 -15.41 3.83 -15.26
N ALA A 28 -15.15 4.91 -16.00
CA ALA A 28 -15.01 4.87 -17.46
C ALA A 28 -13.82 3.99 -17.91
N TYR A 29 -12.71 4.00 -17.20
CA TYR A 29 -11.56 3.14 -17.50
C TYR A 29 -11.87 1.65 -17.29
N LEU A 30 -12.63 1.32 -16.25
CA LEU A 30 -13.08 -0.05 -15.99
C LEU A 30 -14.06 -0.56 -17.06
N GLU A 31 -14.91 0.31 -17.60
CA GLU A 31 -15.85 -0.04 -18.67
C GLU A 31 -15.16 -0.20 -20.03
N SER A 32 -14.04 0.50 -20.27
CA SER A 32 -13.37 0.57 -21.59
C SER A 32 -12.47 -0.64 -21.68
N SER A 33 -12.31 -1.65 -21.33
CA SER A 33 -11.33 -2.77 -21.54
C SER A 33 -9.92 -2.38 -22.08
N ASP A 34 -9.66 -1.07 -22.31
CA ASP A 34 -8.39 -0.56 -22.83
C ASP A 34 -7.37 -0.31 -21.71
N TYR A 35 -7.83 -0.20 -20.47
CA TYR A 35 -7.00 0.09 -19.31
C TYR A 35 -6.81 -1.14 -18.43
N THR A 36 -5.60 -1.27 -17.90
CA THR A 36 -5.26 -2.25 -16.89
C THR A 36 -4.94 -1.57 -15.57
N TRP A 37 -5.13 -2.30 -14.47
CA TRP A 37 -4.77 -1.84 -13.14
C TRP A 37 -3.24 -1.82 -12.98
N ASN A 38 -2.69 -0.74 -12.43
CA ASN A 38 -1.27 -0.67 -12.08
C ASN A 38 -0.99 -1.50 -10.81
N ALA A 39 -0.24 -2.56 -10.96
CA ALA A 39 0.19 -3.39 -9.83
C ALA A 39 1.38 -2.81 -9.05
N SER A 40 1.90 -1.65 -9.45
CA SER A 40 3.07 -1.00 -8.87
C SER A 40 4.32 -1.91 -8.82
N ILE A 41 4.45 -2.79 -9.81
CA ILE A 41 5.63 -3.65 -9.99
C ILE A 41 6.40 -3.12 -11.19
N PHE A 42 7.54 -2.48 -10.92
CA PHE A 42 8.35 -1.83 -11.95
C PHE A 42 9.71 -2.52 -12.06
N MET A 43 10.18 -2.72 -13.29
CA MET A 43 11.48 -3.33 -13.58
C MET A 43 12.17 -2.55 -14.68
N ALA A 44 13.41 -2.15 -14.41
CA ALA A 44 14.32 -1.57 -15.41
C ALA A 44 15.77 -1.79 -14.97
N THR A 45 16.72 -1.50 -15.87
CA THR A 45 18.13 -1.43 -15.47
C THR A 45 18.39 -0.22 -14.59
N ALA A 46 19.42 -0.26 -13.75
CA ALA A 46 19.81 0.88 -12.93
C ALA A 46 20.11 2.13 -13.79
N GLU A 47 20.72 1.95 -14.95
CA GLU A 47 20.98 3.02 -15.91
C GLU A 47 19.69 3.67 -16.40
N THR A 48 18.72 2.87 -16.83
CA THR A 48 17.39 3.37 -17.26
C THR A 48 16.71 4.17 -16.14
N TRP A 49 16.71 3.67 -14.90
CA TRP A 49 16.16 4.41 -13.77
C TRP A 49 16.83 5.76 -13.56
N LEU A 50 18.17 5.80 -13.56
CA LEU A 50 18.93 7.03 -13.38
C LEU A 50 18.68 8.03 -14.51
N ASP A 51 18.60 7.57 -15.75
CA ASP A 51 18.34 8.43 -16.90
C ASP A 51 16.93 9.03 -16.87
N GLU A 52 15.93 8.24 -16.52
CA GLU A 52 14.56 8.73 -16.36
C GLU A 52 14.44 9.71 -15.17
N PHE A 53 15.13 9.46 -14.05
CA PHE A 53 15.19 10.40 -12.93
C PHE A 53 15.88 11.72 -13.31
N ARG A 54 16.98 11.68 -14.05
CA ARG A 54 17.64 12.91 -14.56
C ARG A 54 16.72 13.74 -15.41
N LYS A 55 15.87 13.10 -16.20
CA LYS A 55 14.99 13.75 -17.16
C LYS A 55 13.72 14.29 -16.53
N HIS A 56 13.10 13.56 -15.59
CA HIS A 56 11.77 13.85 -15.08
C HIS A 56 11.73 14.31 -13.63
N ALA A 57 12.74 13.97 -12.82
CA ALA A 57 12.87 14.33 -11.42
C ALA A 57 14.32 14.69 -11.03
N PRO A 58 14.94 15.67 -11.72
CA PRO A 58 16.35 16.00 -11.54
C PRO A 58 16.68 16.49 -10.13
N GLU A 59 15.76 17.18 -9.47
CA GLU A 59 15.97 17.68 -8.10
C GLU A 59 16.07 16.55 -7.08
N LEU A 60 15.25 15.52 -7.23
CA LEU A 60 15.31 14.32 -6.42
C LEU A 60 16.66 13.61 -6.58
N LEU A 61 17.10 13.40 -7.81
CA LEU A 61 18.38 12.76 -8.09
C LEU A 61 19.56 13.58 -7.55
N ALA A 62 19.53 14.90 -7.76
CA ALA A 62 20.59 15.81 -7.30
C ALA A 62 20.76 15.79 -5.77
N ALA A 63 19.69 15.58 -5.01
CA ALA A 63 19.75 15.44 -3.57
C ALA A 63 20.63 14.23 -3.14
N PHE A 64 20.50 13.09 -3.82
CA PHE A 64 21.35 11.93 -3.58
C PHE A 64 22.78 12.09 -4.11
N GLU A 65 22.93 12.64 -5.34
CA GLU A 65 24.25 12.85 -5.96
C GLU A 65 25.13 13.80 -5.15
N LYS A 66 24.56 14.82 -4.52
CA LYS A 66 25.26 15.74 -3.62
C LYS A 66 25.99 14.99 -2.49
N TYR A 67 25.34 14.00 -1.88
CA TYR A 67 25.92 13.22 -0.79
C TYR A 67 26.99 12.23 -1.28
N SER A 68 26.72 11.57 -2.39
CA SER A 68 27.68 10.66 -3.04
C SER A 68 28.94 11.40 -3.49
N THR A 69 28.80 12.59 -4.10
CA THR A 69 29.93 13.43 -4.54
C THR A 69 30.75 13.96 -3.36
N ALA A 70 30.13 14.22 -2.23
CA ALA A 70 30.82 14.61 -1.00
C ALA A 70 31.53 13.44 -0.28
N GLY A 71 31.51 12.24 -0.85
CA GLY A 71 32.09 11.04 -0.25
C GLY A 71 31.39 10.55 1.01
N LYS A 72 30.14 10.99 1.22
CA LYS A 72 29.29 10.51 2.30
C LYS A 72 28.66 9.16 1.91
N ASP A 73 28.56 8.26 2.86
CA ASP A 73 27.84 7.00 2.66
C ASP A 73 26.33 7.28 2.59
N ILE A 74 25.76 7.08 1.42
CA ILE A 74 24.30 7.24 1.19
C ILE A 74 23.48 6.15 1.87
N ALA A 75 24.08 5.08 2.38
CA ALA A 75 23.41 4.05 3.16
C ALA A 75 23.41 4.35 4.68
N ASP A 76 24.15 5.36 5.11
CA ASP A 76 24.13 5.82 6.51
C ASP A 76 22.75 6.38 6.86
N PRO A 77 22.10 5.92 7.96
CA PRO A 77 20.76 6.33 8.33
C PRO A 77 20.58 7.85 8.55
N GLU A 78 21.61 8.54 9.03
CA GLU A 78 21.53 9.99 9.22
C GLU A 78 21.58 10.74 7.89
N ASN A 79 22.49 10.33 6.99
CA ASN A 79 22.58 10.91 5.64
C ASN A 79 21.28 10.64 4.85
N ILE A 80 20.73 9.42 4.92
CA ILE A 80 19.43 9.10 4.30
C ILE A 80 18.34 10.02 4.84
N ARG A 81 18.26 10.21 6.14
CA ARG A 81 17.25 11.09 6.75
C ARG A 81 17.39 12.52 6.24
N GLU A 82 18.61 13.08 6.24
CA GLU A 82 18.87 14.43 5.74
C GLU A 82 18.48 14.58 4.25
N ILE A 83 18.74 13.55 3.42
CA ILE A 83 18.34 13.55 2.01
C ILE A 83 16.82 13.61 1.91
N TYR A 84 16.09 12.69 2.59
CA TYR A 84 14.64 12.63 2.51
C TYR A 84 13.93 13.87 3.09
N GLU A 85 14.50 14.51 4.11
CA GLU A 85 14.00 15.78 4.65
C GLU A 85 14.21 16.97 3.69
N SER A 86 15.13 16.84 2.74
CA SER A 86 15.47 17.90 1.76
C SER A 86 14.67 17.84 0.46
N ILE A 87 13.96 16.73 0.20
CA ILE A 87 13.18 16.51 -1.02
C ILE A 87 11.69 16.62 -0.78
N GLU A 88 10.95 17.05 -1.79
CA GLU A 88 9.50 17.01 -1.76
C GLU A 88 9.00 15.56 -1.90
N ALA A 89 8.02 15.19 -1.07
CA ALA A 89 7.42 13.86 -1.09
C ALA A 89 6.49 13.72 -2.30
N GLU A 90 6.95 13.04 -3.34
CA GLU A 90 6.18 12.71 -4.53
C GLU A 90 6.28 11.21 -4.82
N SER A 91 5.17 10.57 -5.26
CA SER A 91 5.24 9.16 -5.65
C SER A 91 5.98 9.01 -6.98
N ILE A 92 6.61 7.86 -7.20
CA ILE A 92 7.30 7.54 -8.46
C ILE A 92 6.35 7.59 -9.67
N ASP A 93 5.07 7.33 -9.44
CA ASP A 93 4.05 7.40 -10.48
C ASP A 93 3.95 8.82 -11.04
N TYR A 94 3.82 9.83 -10.19
CA TYR A 94 3.76 11.25 -10.59
C TYR A 94 5.13 11.82 -10.97
N ALA A 95 6.18 11.46 -10.21
CA ALA A 95 7.51 11.98 -10.48
C ALA A 95 8.05 11.53 -11.84
N LEU A 96 7.74 10.30 -12.25
CA LEU A 96 8.38 9.63 -13.37
C LEU A 96 7.40 9.02 -14.36
N LEU A 97 6.51 8.12 -13.93
CA LEU A 97 5.81 7.21 -14.83
C LEU A 97 4.75 7.90 -15.69
N GLU A 98 4.04 8.88 -15.16
CA GLU A 98 3.12 9.72 -15.95
C GLU A 98 3.83 10.63 -16.98
N LYS A 99 5.10 10.95 -16.73
CA LYS A 99 5.90 11.85 -17.58
C LYS A 99 6.73 11.11 -18.62
N SER A 100 7.14 9.89 -18.31
CA SER A 100 8.02 9.10 -19.16
C SER A 100 7.28 8.51 -20.36
N LYS A 101 7.91 8.58 -21.52
CA LYS A 101 7.48 7.90 -22.75
C LYS A 101 8.24 6.60 -22.99
N ASN A 102 9.12 6.22 -22.08
CA ASN A 102 9.95 5.02 -22.15
C ASN A 102 9.43 3.92 -21.23
N VAL A 103 8.11 3.76 -21.17
CA VAL A 103 7.43 2.77 -20.34
C VAL A 103 6.74 1.74 -21.21
N ALA A 104 6.93 0.47 -20.86
CA ALA A 104 6.17 -0.65 -21.42
C ALA A 104 5.30 -1.30 -20.32
N VAL A 105 4.17 -1.86 -20.71
CA VAL A 105 3.28 -2.62 -19.82
C VAL A 105 3.18 -4.06 -20.27
N LEU A 106 3.26 -4.98 -19.32
CA LEU A 106 2.98 -6.38 -19.51
C LEU A 106 1.71 -6.73 -18.73
N PRO A 107 0.55 -6.85 -19.38
CA PRO A 107 -0.67 -7.31 -18.72
C PRO A 107 -0.53 -8.76 -18.27
N VAL A 108 -0.87 -9.03 -17.01
CA VAL A 108 -0.78 -10.37 -16.42
C VAL A 108 -2.04 -10.65 -15.58
N GLU A 109 -2.48 -11.90 -15.57
CA GLU A 109 -3.53 -12.38 -14.69
C GLU A 109 -2.87 -13.17 -13.55
N MET A 110 -2.78 -12.56 -12.36
CA MET A 110 -2.06 -13.15 -11.22
C MET A 110 -2.81 -12.98 -9.90
N GLU A 111 -4.12 -12.72 -9.93
CA GLU A 111 -4.94 -12.52 -8.73
C GLU A 111 -4.32 -11.49 -7.75
N TRP A 112 -3.71 -10.44 -8.29
CA TRP A 112 -3.03 -9.43 -7.50
C TRP A 112 -4.01 -8.55 -6.72
N SER A 113 -3.66 -8.23 -5.49
CA SER A 113 -4.33 -7.24 -4.65
C SER A 113 -3.30 -6.44 -3.88
N ASP A 114 -3.51 -5.15 -3.75
CA ASP A 114 -2.66 -4.25 -2.94
C ASP A 114 -2.80 -4.48 -1.43
N LEU A 115 -3.80 -5.26 -1.00
CA LEU A 115 -4.14 -5.50 0.41
C LEU A 115 -4.25 -4.20 1.23
N GLY A 116 -4.64 -3.11 0.57
CA GLY A 116 -4.69 -1.76 1.14
C GLY A 116 -5.79 -1.56 2.19
N SER A 117 -6.64 -2.55 2.42
CA SER A 117 -7.72 -2.49 3.41
C SER A 117 -8.04 -3.85 4.03
N TRP A 118 -8.69 -3.85 5.19
CA TRP A 118 -9.21 -5.09 5.79
C TRP A 118 -10.26 -5.79 4.92
N GLU A 119 -11.00 -5.04 4.13
CA GLU A 119 -11.92 -5.59 3.14
C GLU A 119 -11.16 -6.36 2.04
N SER A 120 -10.06 -5.82 1.52
CA SER A 120 -9.22 -6.51 0.54
C SER A 120 -8.67 -7.82 1.11
N ILE A 121 -8.25 -7.83 2.38
CA ILE A 121 -7.82 -9.06 3.08
C ILE A 121 -8.98 -10.06 3.16
N TYR A 122 -10.18 -9.60 3.51
CA TYR A 122 -11.37 -10.46 3.53
C TYR A 122 -11.66 -11.05 2.14
N GLN A 123 -11.54 -10.26 1.09
CA GLN A 123 -11.82 -10.68 -0.30
C GLN A 123 -10.92 -11.85 -0.73
N VAL A 124 -9.62 -11.74 -0.49
CA VAL A 124 -8.61 -12.73 -0.95
C VAL A 124 -8.42 -13.91 0.00
N SER A 125 -8.96 -13.84 1.22
CA SER A 125 -8.83 -14.92 2.20
C SER A 125 -9.84 -16.03 2.01
N GLU A 126 -9.44 -17.26 2.33
CA GLU A 126 -10.36 -18.40 2.40
C GLU A 126 -11.44 -18.19 3.45
N LYS A 127 -12.68 -18.48 3.09
CA LYS A 127 -13.85 -18.31 3.94
C LYS A 127 -14.40 -19.66 4.40
N ASN A 128 -14.86 -19.72 5.63
CA ASN A 128 -15.60 -20.91 6.11
C ASN A 128 -17.00 -21.00 5.48
N SER A 129 -17.76 -22.04 5.81
CA SER A 129 -19.11 -22.29 5.30
C SER A 129 -20.13 -21.18 5.57
N GLN A 130 -19.84 -20.28 6.53
CA GLN A 130 -20.67 -19.13 6.88
C GLN A 130 -20.16 -17.82 6.24
N GLY A 131 -19.17 -17.90 5.36
CA GLY A 131 -18.55 -16.74 4.73
C GLY A 131 -17.60 -15.96 5.63
N ASN A 132 -17.16 -16.51 6.76
CA ASN A 132 -16.25 -15.82 7.67
C ASN A 132 -14.79 -16.13 7.37
N VAL A 133 -13.93 -15.14 7.57
CA VAL A 133 -12.47 -15.26 7.68
C VAL A 133 -12.12 -15.17 9.16
N LEU A 134 -11.62 -16.25 9.74
CA LEU A 134 -11.28 -16.33 11.17
C LEU A 134 -9.78 -16.58 11.31
N ARG A 135 -9.07 -15.72 12.02
CA ARG A 135 -7.63 -15.87 12.29
C ARG A 135 -7.31 -15.65 13.77
N GLY A 136 -6.52 -16.54 14.33
CA GLY A 136 -6.13 -16.50 15.74
C GLY A 136 -7.13 -17.24 16.65
N ASN A 137 -7.25 -16.81 17.90
CA ASN A 137 -8.11 -17.43 18.91
C ASN A 137 -9.54 -16.86 18.85
N VAL A 138 -10.38 -17.43 17.98
CA VAL A 138 -11.72 -16.90 17.67
C VAL A 138 -12.78 -17.98 17.84
N ILE A 139 -13.87 -17.66 18.53
CA ILE A 139 -15.08 -18.49 18.67
C ILE A 139 -16.28 -17.69 18.17
N THR A 140 -17.07 -18.26 17.25
CA THR A 140 -18.23 -17.61 16.67
C THR A 140 -19.51 -18.41 16.84
N HIS A 141 -20.63 -17.72 17.06
CA HIS A 141 -21.98 -18.28 17.06
C HIS A 141 -22.89 -17.36 16.24
N ASP A 142 -23.63 -17.89 15.27
CA ASP A 142 -24.49 -17.12 14.34
C ASP A 142 -23.79 -15.90 13.73
N THR A 143 -22.51 -16.05 13.41
CA THR A 143 -21.68 -15.00 12.79
C THR A 143 -21.49 -15.33 11.31
N ARG A 144 -21.69 -14.34 10.43
CA ARG A 144 -21.64 -14.52 8.98
C ARG A 144 -20.88 -13.39 8.28
N ASN A 145 -20.29 -13.73 7.12
CA ASN A 145 -19.68 -12.75 6.18
C ASN A 145 -18.73 -11.75 6.85
N SER A 146 -18.02 -12.19 7.88
CA SER A 146 -17.20 -11.29 8.74
C SER A 146 -15.74 -11.70 8.73
N LEU A 147 -14.86 -10.72 8.89
CA LEU A 147 -13.44 -10.94 9.16
C LEU A 147 -13.17 -10.72 10.64
N ILE A 148 -12.64 -11.73 11.31
CA ILE A 148 -12.26 -11.64 12.72
C ILE A 148 -10.80 -12.09 12.86
N PHE A 149 -9.97 -11.15 13.28
CA PHE A 149 -8.55 -11.37 13.55
C PHE A 149 -8.26 -11.14 15.03
N SER A 150 -7.57 -12.09 15.63
CA SER A 150 -7.09 -11.99 17.01
C SER A 150 -5.59 -12.24 17.05
N SER A 151 -4.82 -11.32 17.61
CA SER A 151 -3.39 -11.51 17.81
C SER A 151 -3.07 -12.39 19.02
N LYS A 152 -3.77 -12.20 20.13
CA LYS A 152 -3.52 -12.92 21.40
C LYS A 152 -4.76 -13.27 22.20
N LYS A 153 -5.73 -12.35 22.30
CA LYS A 153 -6.90 -12.54 23.17
C LYS A 153 -7.92 -13.45 22.52
N LEU A 154 -8.70 -14.13 23.34
CA LEU A 154 -9.89 -14.79 22.84
C LEU A 154 -10.90 -13.74 22.38
N VAL A 155 -11.26 -13.78 21.11
CA VAL A 155 -12.34 -12.97 20.53
C VAL A 155 -13.55 -13.85 20.28
N THR A 156 -14.68 -13.46 20.83
CA THR A 156 -15.96 -14.16 20.63
C THR A 156 -16.99 -13.26 19.98
N SER A 157 -17.80 -13.80 19.08
CA SER A 157 -18.88 -13.07 18.43
C SER A 157 -20.16 -13.88 18.33
N ILE A 158 -21.31 -13.25 18.52
CA ILE A 158 -22.63 -13.86 18.44
C ILE A 158 -23.55 -12.96 17.63
N GLY A 159 -24.23 -13.53 16.63
CA GLY A 159 -25.29 -12.84 15.88
C GLY A 159 -24.81 -11.64 15.07
N VAL A 160 -23.57 -11.62 14.59
CA VAL A 160 -23.02 -10.52 13.79
C VAL A 160 -22.91 -10.89 12.32
N ASP A 161 -23.06 -9.91 11.44
CA ASP A 161 -22.97 -10.04 9.98
C ASP A 161 -22.21 -8.86 9.38
N LYS A 162 -21.34 -9.15 8.42
CA LYS A 162 -20.58 -8.15 7.63
C LYS A 162 -19.75 -7.19 8.48
N LEU A 163 -19.09 -7.70 9.51
CA LEU A 163 -18.18 -6.92 10.35
C LEU A 163 -16.71 -7.28 10.10
N ILE A 164 -15.87 -6.30 10.33
CA ILE A 164 -14.44 -6.46 10.56
C ILE A 164 -14.21 -6.28 12.05
N ILE A 165 -13.60 -7.26 12.69
CA ILE A 165 -13.17 -7.23 14.08
C ILE A 165 -11.69 -7.59 14.10
N VAL A 166 -10.85 -6.63 14.51
CA VAL A 166 -9.38 -6.82 14.56
C VAL A 166 -8.90 -6.48 15.95
N GLU A 167 -8.41 -7.47 16.66
CA GLU A 167 -7.77 -7.32 17.97
C GLU A 167 -6.25 -7.36 17.81
N THR A 168 -5.59 -6.36 18.36
CA THR A 168 -4.14 -6.25 18.52
C THR A 168 -3.77 -6.09 19.98
N ASP A 169 -2.48 -6.03 20.28
CA ASP A 169 -2.01 -5.93 21.67
C ASP A 169 -2.54 -4.67 22.39
N ASP A 170 -2.77 -3.59 21.63
CA ASP A 170 -3.07 -2.22 22.11
C ASP A 170 -4.44 -1.68 21.68
N ALA A 171 -5.08 -2.31 20.70
CA ALA A 171 -6.34 -1.78 20.17
C ALA A 171 -7.32 -2.88 19.76
N LEU A 172 -8.59 -2.48 19.68
CA LEU A 172 -9.66 -3.28 19.08
C LEU A 172 -10.40 -2.41 18.05
N LEU A 173 -10.37 -2.83 16.80
CA LEU A 173 -11.18 -2.23 15.74
C LEU A 173 -12.44 -3.06 15.53
N VAL A 174 -13.59 -2.41 15.46
CA VAL A 174 -14.86 -2.98 15.00
C VAL A 174 -15.45 -2.03 13.98
N CYS A 175 -15.69 -2.49 12.77
CA CYS A 175 -16.34 -1.69 11.73
C CYS A 175 -17.17 -2.54 10.77
N ASP A 176 -18.08 -1.91 10.02
CA ASP A 176 -18.78 -2.53 8.89
C ASP A 176 -17.73 -2.89 7.82
N LEU A 177 -17.87 -4.08 7.22
CA LEU A 177 -16.95 -4.59 6.20
C LEU A 177 -16.75 -3.61 5.03
N ARG A 178 -17.83 -2.95 4.59
CA ARG A 178 -17.84 -2.00 3.47
C ARG A 178 -17.27 -0.64 3.83
N ARG A 179 -16.97 -0.40 5.10
CA ARG A 179 -16.45 0.88 5.61
C ARG A 179 -14.99 0.80 6.05
N SER A 180 -14.28 -0.23 5.64
CA SER A 180 -12.89 -0.45 6.00
C SER A 180 -11.96 0.72 5.64
N GLN A 181 -12.25 1.45 4.56
CA GLN A 181 -11.51 2.64 4.16
C GLN A 181 -11.67 3.83 5.14
N ASP A 182 -12.76 3.87 5.91
CA ASP A 182 -13.00 4.92 6.91
C ASP A 182 -12.06 4.81 8.14
N VAL A 183 -11.33 3.72 8.29
CA VAL A 183 -10.30 3.54 9.34
C VAL A 183 -9.28 4.68 9.33
N LYS A 184 -8.98 5.25 8.16
CA LYS A 184 -8.12 6.44 8.02
C LYS A 184 -8.58 7.60 8.88
N LYS A 185 -9.90 7.84 8.99
CA LYS A 185 -10.48 8.92 9.81
C LYS A 185 -10.21 8.70 11.31
N LEU A 186 -10.23 7.43 11.76
CA LEU A 186 -9.89 7.09 13.15
C LEU A 186 -8.40 7.34 13.43
N VAL A 187 -7.52 6.96 12.49
CA VAL A 187 -6.08 7.24 12.60
C VAL A 187 -5.81 8.74 12.67
N GLU A 188 -6.51 9.56 11.88
CA GLU A 188 -6.41 11.03 11.95
C GLU A 188 -6.86 11.57 13.32
N THR A 189 -7.91 10.99 13.90
CA THR A 189 -8.38 11.35 15.25
C THR A 189 -7.31 10.98 16.29
N LEU A 190 -6.75 9.78 16.25
CA LEU A 190 -5.67 9.35 17.15
C LEU A 190 -4.44 10.29 17.06
N LYS A 191 -4.11 10.73 15.83
CA LYS A 191 -3.04 11.72 15.62
C LYS A 191 -3.34 13.07 16.27
N LYS A 192 -4.58 13.58 16.10
CA LYS A 192 -5.00 14.86 16.68
C LYS A 192 -5.03 14.82 18.21
N GLU A 193 -5.38 13.68 18.78
CA GLU A 193 -5.41 13.46 20.23
C GLU A 193 -4.06 13.07 20.82
N ASP A 194 -3.02 13.01 19.99
CA ASP A 194 -1.65 12.62 20.37
C ASP A 194 -1.54 11.27 21.08
N ARG A 195 -2.36 10.30 20.66
CA ARG A 195 -2.44 8.98 21.26
C ARG A 195 -1.17 8.17 20.99
N HIS A 196 -0.81 7.29 21.93
CA HIS A 196 0.37 6.43 21.81
C HIS A 196 0.19 5.33 20.78
N GLU A 197 -1.03 4.82 20.60
CA GLU A 197 -1.38 3.68 19.78
C GLU A 197 -1.05 3.88 18.28
N TYR A 198 -0.93 5.11 17.81
CA TYR A 198 -0.48 5.36 16.43
C TYR A 198 1.01 5.66 16.32
N LYS A 199 1.69 6.03 17.43
CA LYS A 199 3.09 6.46 17.43
C LYS A 199 4.07 5.31 17.61
N PHE A 200 3.72 4.36 18.44
CA PHE A 200 4.64 3.33 18.90
C PHE A 200 4.05 1.93 18.73
N HIS A 201 4.87 1.01 18.23
CA HIS A 201 4.53 -0.39 18.32
C HIS A 201 4.64 -0.85 19.78
N THR A 202 3.69 -1.67 20.23
CA THR A 202 3.72 -2.27 21.57
C THR A 202 4.98 -3.08 21.85
N ARG A 203 5.65 -3.55 20.78
CA ARG A 203 6.94 -4.25 20.87
C ARG A 203 8.00 -3.52 20.04
N VAL A 204 8.95 -2.94 20.73
CA VAL A 204 10.11 -2.29 20.13
C VAL A 204 11.30 -3.24 20.15
N MET A 205 11.84 -3.56 18.98
CA MET A 205 13.07 -4.33 18.83
C MET A 205 14.28 -3.42 19.07
N ARG A 206 15.21 -3.88 19.90
CA ARG A 206 16.47 -3.20 20.18
C ARG A 206 17.64 -4.16 19.89
N PRO A 207 18.86 -3.69 19.62
CA PRO A 207 20.01 -4.57 19.38
C PRO A 207 20.27 -5.58 20.50
N TRP A 208 19.87 -5.27 21.72
CA TRP A 208 20.03 -6.10 22.93
C TRP A 208 18.77 -6.87 23.34
N GLY A 209 17.69 -6.85 22.55
CA GLY A 209 16.45 -7.56 22.86
C GLY A 209 15.19 -6.81 22.44
N SER A 210 14.03 -7.20 22.96
CA SER A 210 12.75 -6.52 22.73
C SER A 210 12.16 -5.97 24.02
N ALA A 211 11.67 -4.74 23.97
CA ALA A 211 10.87 -4.14 25.03
C ALA A 211 9.40 -4.12 24.61
N THR A 212 8.48 -4.47 25.54
CA THR A 212 7.05 -4.32 25.37
C THR A 212 6.58 -3.21 26.31
N THR A 213 5.90 -2.22 25.78
CA THR A 213 5.27 -1.13 26.56
C THR A 213 3.87 -1.51 26.96
#